data_746435fcf470266ff19ecdfb33728dc7
#
_entry.id   746435fcf470266ff19ecdfb33728dc7
#
_cell.length_a   1.000
_cell.length_b   1.000
_cell.length_c   1.000
_cell.angle_alpha   90.00
_cell.angle_beta   90.00
_cell.angle_gamma   90.00
#
_symmetry.space_group_name_H-M   'P 1'
#
loop_
_entity.id
_entity.type
_entity.pdbx_description
1 polymer ?
#
loop_
_entity_poly.entity_id
_entity_poly.type
_entity_poly.pdbx_seq_one_letter_code
_entity_poly.pdbx_strand_id
1 'polypeptide(L)'
;FKMVKENCGVVGIYSEGDVNVIPMVIDALRALQHRGQEAWGLAIPNKAPLKRLGLVSASSGDFKKIAEEYASHSAIGHVRYSTVGKSDLESAQPLKVKDLCVAHNGTISNVEELSNLVGGCTFTPQNASDTLVAAQRLVSLITENGKLGSALSILKNEMVGSFCFTFLSDDDAVFAARDPKGFRPMVMGHKEDGNVHIVTSESSAISAIGAKLVRDVVPGELIKISKDGMETEMFSDDTNRAHCSFEFTYFA
;
A
#
# COMPACT_ATOMS: atom_id res chain seq x y z
N PHE A 1 -7.67 -16.93 -23.54
CA PHE A 1 -6.94 -15.81 -22.89
C PHE A 1 -7.61 -15.55 -21.54
N LYS A 2 -6.99 -15.97 -20.45
CA LYS A 2 -7.41 -15.55 -19.11
C LYS A 2 -6.92 -14.12 -18.96
N MET A 3 -7.82 -13.13 -18.98
CA MET A 3 -7.45 -11.75 -18.71
C MET A 3 -6.92 -11.69 -17.28
N VAL A 4 -5.66 -11.31 -17.13
CA VAL A 4 -5.06 -10.98 -15.83
C VAL A 4 -5.67 -9.66 -15.40
N LYS A 5 -6.64 -9.72 -14.50
CA LYS A 5 -7.29 -8.55 -13.89
C LYS A 5 -6.65 -8.34 -12.53
N GLU A 6 -5.61 -7.53 -12.48
CA GLU A 6 -4.92 -7.19 -11.23
C GLU A 6 -5.02 -5.69 -11.01
N ASN A 7 -5.96 -5.27 -10.18
CA ASN A 7 -6.26 -3.87 -9.97
C ASN A 7 -6.58 -3.62 -8.49
N CYS A 8 -5.57 -3.70 -7.63
CA CYS A 8 -5.70 -3.25 -6.25
C CYS A 8 -5.57 -1.73 -6.15
N GLY A 9 -6.04 -1.15 -5.05
CA GLY A 9 -5.81 0.25 -4.71
C GLY A 9 -5.18 0.37 -3.33
N VAL A 10 -4.17 1.22 -3.22
CA VAL A 10 -3.48 1.53 -1.96
C VAL A 10 -3.66 3.00 -1.60
N VAL A 11 -3.69 3.27 -0.30
CA VAL A 11 -3.68 4.62 0.25
C VAL A 11 -2.84 4.66 1.52
N GLY A 12 -2.09 5.73 1.71
CA GLY A 12 -1.43 6.08 2.96
C GLY A 12 -1.72 7.54 3.28
N ILE A 13 -2.13 7.82 4.51
CA ILE A 13 -2.46 9.18 4.97
C ILE A 13 -1.75 9.45 6.29
N TYR A 14 -1.17 10.64 6.40
CA TYR A 14 -0.53 11.16 7.59
C TYR A 14 -0.97 12.60 7.83
N SER A 15 -1.35 12.95 9.07
CA SER A 15 -1.66 14.32 9.50
C SER A 15 -0.60 14.82 10.48
N GLU A 16 0.11 15.88 10.12
CA GLU A 16 1.00 16.59 11.06
C GLU A 16 0.20 17.42 12.08
N GLY A 17 -1.06 17.74 11.77
CA GLY A 17 -1.97 18.46 12.66
C GLY A 17 -2.72 17.59 13.66
N ASP A 18 -2.34 16.32 13.83
CA ASP A 18 -2.96 15.36 14.75
C ASP A 18 -4.47 15.15 14.53
N VAL A 19 -4.91 15.24 13.27
CA VAL A 19 -6.31 15.00 12.90
C VAL A 19 -6.54 13.50 12.73
N ASN A 20 -7.68 12.99 13.21
CA ASN A 20 -8.09 11.61 12.91
C ASN A 20 -8.30 11.42 11.40
N VAL A 21 -7.39 10.67 10.76
CA VAL A 21 -7.39 10.45 9.31
C VAL A 21 -8.30 9.29 8.87
N ILE A 22 -8.89 8.51 9.78
CA ILE A 22 -9.68 7.33 9.42
C ILE A 22 -10.89 7.65 8.55
N PRO A 23 -11.67 8.71 8.78
CA PRO A 23 -12.73 9.11 7.85
C PRO A 23 -12.19 9.35 6.43
N MET A 24 -11.02 9.99 6.30
CA MET A 24 -10.39 10.26 5.02
C MET A 24 -9.89 8.97 4.35
N VAL A 25 -9.33 8.03 5.11
CA VAL A 25 -8.94 6.70 4.57
C VAL A 25 -10.15 5.97 4.02
N ILE A 26 -11.29 5.97 4.73
CA ILE A 26 -12.54 5.34 4.28
C ILE A 26 -13.03 5.99 2.98
N ASP A 27 -13.04 7.32 2.90
CA ASP A 27 -13.49 8.03 1.69
C ASP A 27 -12.54 7.81 0.50
N ALA A 28 -11.23 7.78 0.75
CA ALA A 28 -10.23 7.43 -0.26
C ALA A 28 -10.42 5.98 -0.77
N LEU A 29 -10.65 5.01 0.12
CA LEU A 29 -10.93 3.61 -0.26
C LEU A 29 -12.23 3.47 -1.05
N ARG A 30 -13.28 4.25 -0.71
CA ARG A 30 -14.51 4.31 -1.51
C ARG A 30 -14.26 4.84 -2.91
N ALA A 31 -13.45 5.88 -3.06
CA ALA A 31 -13.05 6.43 -4.36
C ALA A 31 -12.23 5.42 -5.18
N LEU A 32 -11.46 4.55 -4.54
CA LEU A 32 -10.69 3.47 -5.17
C LEU A 32 -11.49 2.17 -5.38
N GLN A 33 -12.79 2.13 -5.05
CA GLN A 33 -13.60 0.89 -5.04
C GLN A 33 -13.66 0.20 -6.42
N HIS A 34 -13.56 0.95 -7.52
CA HIS A 34 -13.53 0.39 -8.87
C HIS A 34 -12.27 -0.46 -9.12
N ARG A 35 -11.19 -0.26 -8.35
CA ARG A 35 -9.95 -1.04 -8.41
C ARG A 35 -10.04 -2.37 -7.64
N GLY A 36 -10.90 -2.45 -6.62
CA GLY A 36 -11.02 -3.66 -5.82
C GLY A 36 -12.38 -3.78 -5.12
N GLN A 37 -13.09 -4.90 -5.31
CA GLN A 37 -14.47 -5.09 -4.84
C GLN A 37 -14.63 -6.30 -3.93
N GLU A 38 -13.59 -7.09 -3.72
CA GLU A 38 -13.69 -8.36 -3.00
C GLU A 38 -13.39 -8.25 -1.52
N ALA A 39 -12.44 -7.40 -1.16
CA ALA A 39 -12.09 -7.11 0.22
C ALA A 39 -11.47 -5.73 0.33
N TRP A 40 -11.50 -5.18 1.53
CA TRP A 40 -10.81 -3.95 1.88
C TRP A 40 -10.28 -4.04 3.30
N GLY A 41 -9.34 -3.17 3.62
CA GLY A 41 -8.84 -3.05 4.98
C GLY A 41 -8.09 -1.76 5.21
N LEU A 42 -7.85 -1.48 6.49
CA LEU A 42 -7.01 -0.38 6.95
C LEU A 42 -6.16 -0.81 8.14
N ALA A 43 -5.07 -0.13 8.36
CA ALA A 43 -4.19 -0.32 9.51
C ALA A 43 -3.82 1.04 10.12
N ILE A 44 -3.72 1.03 11.45
CA ILE A 44 -3.15 2.11 12.27
C ILE A 44 -1.97 1.56 13.07
N PRO A 45 -1.08 2.41 13.59
CA PRO A 45 0.06 1.97 14.40
C PRO A 45 -0.37 1.13 15.61
N ASN A 46 0.46 0.16 15.97
CA ASN A 46 0.31 -0.64 17.19
C ASN A 46 -1.02 -1.41 17.34
N LYS A 47 -1.80 -1.55 16.25
CA LYS A 47 -3.06 -2.29 16.25
C LYS A 47 -3.12 -3.29 15.10
N ALA A 48 -3.87 -4.38 15.30
CA ALA A 48 -4.14 -5.35 14.24
C ALA A 48 -4.94 -4.68 13.11
N PRO A 49 -4.62 -4.92 11.83
CA PRO A 49 -5.37 -4.38 10.71
C PRO A 49 -6.85 -4.76 10.74
N LEU A 50 -7.71 -3.79 10.49
CA LEU A 50 -9.12 -4.04 10.19
C LEU A 50 -9.24 -4.59 8.77
N LYS A 51 -9.93 -5.71 8.61
CA LYS A 51 -10.19 -6.33 7.31
C LYS A 51 -11.66 -6.67 7.15
N ARG A 52 -12.21 -6.49 5.95
CA ARG A 52 -13.61 -6.80 5.60
C ARG A 52 -13.67 -7.40 4.20
N LEU A 53 -14.60 -8.33 4.00
CA LEU A 53 -14.97 -8.82 2.67
C LEU A 53 -16.02 -7.90 2.04
N GLY A 54 -16.02 -7.83 0.71
CA GLY A 54 -16.98 -7.06 -0.07
C GLY A 54 -16.61 -5.58 -0.20
N LEU A 55 -17.61 -4.79 -0.54
CA LEU A 55 -17.45 -3.38 -0.83
C LEU A 55 -17.24 -2.54 0.44
N VAL A 56 -16.43 -1.50 0.34
CA VAL A 56 -16.28 -0.48 1.41
C VAL A 56 -17.65 0.09 1.78
N SER A 57 -18.47 0.44 0.78
CA SER A 57 -19.80 1.02 0.96
C SER A 57 -20.77 0.09 1.71
N ALA A 58 -20.61 -1.23 1.62
CA ALA A 58 -21.44 -2.20 2.37
C ALA A 58 -21.24 -2.10 3.89
N SER A 59 -20.15 -1.51 4.35
CA SER A 59 -19.83 -1.28 5.76
C SER A 59 -20.23 0.14 6.25
N SER A 60 -21.01 0.89 5.48
CA SER A 60 -21.32 2.31 5.77
C SER A 60 -21.98 2.53 7.14
N GLY A 61 -22.77 1.56 7.63
CA GLY A 61 -23.38 1.60 8.97
C GLY A 61 -22.38 1.56 10.12
N ASP A 62 -21.16 1.07 9.87
CA ASP A 62 -20.11 0.91 10.89
C ASP A 62 -19.05 2.02 10.84
N PHE A 63 -19.08 2.92 9.85
CA PHE A 63 -17.97 3.87 9.62
C PHE A 63 -17.71 4.77 10.83
N LYS A 64 -18.74 5.27 11.51
CA LYS A 64 -18.57 6.07 12.72
C LYS A 64 -17.85 5.29 13.81
N LYS A 65 -18.29 4.04 14.05
CA LYS A 65 -17.65 3.15 15.02
C LYS A 65 -16.19 2.83 14.65
N ILE A 66 -15.94 2.56 13.37
CA ILE A 66 -14.57 2.30 12.87
C ILE A 66 -13.69 3.55 13.09
N ALA A 67 -14.19 4.75 12.76
CA ALA A 67 -13.45 5.99 12.94
C ALA A 67 -13.15 6.32 14.41
N GLU A 68 -14.02 5.91 15.33
CA GLU A 68 -13.80 6.06 16.78
C GLU A 68 -12.83 5.00 17.30
N GLU A 69 -13.01 3.74 16.92
CA GLU A 69 -12.21 2.60 17.39
C GLU A 69 -10.77 2.61 16.85
N TYR A 70 -10.59 3.07 15.61
CA TYR A 70 -9.30 3.15 14.91
C TYR A 70 -8.79 4.60 14.79
N ALA A 71 -9.24 5.51 15.65
CA ALA A 71 -8.80 6.90 15.62
C ALA A 71 -7.27 7.00 15.61
N SER A 72 -6.71 7.68 14.61
CA SER A 72 -5.27 7.85 14.42
C SER A 72 -4.99 9.01 13.48
N HIS A 73 -3.83 9.63 13.62
CA HIS A 73 -3.31 10.66 12.70
C HIS A 73 -2.51 10.05 11.53
N SER A 74 -2.25 8.75 11.56
CA SER A 74 -1.57 8.02 10.49
C SER A 74 -2.27 6.70 10.21
N ALA A 75 -2.43 6.34 8.94
CA ALA A 75 -3.03 5.06 8.54
C ALA A 75 -2.69 4.70 7.10
N ILE A 76 -2.75 3.41 6.80
CA ILE A 76 -2.75 2.90 5.43
C ILE A 76 -4.02 2.10 5.16
N GLY A 77 -4.42 2.02 3.90
CA GLY A 77 -5.59 1.28 3.48
C GLY A 77 -5.41 0.58 2.13
N HIS A 78 -6.28 -0.39 1.87
CA HIS A 78 -6.23 -1.23 0.67
C HIS A 78 -7.62 -1.64 0.22
N VAL A 79 -7.87 -1.64 -1.09
CA VAL A 79 -8.98 -2.35 -1.74
C VAL A 79 -8.42 -3.45 -2.62
N ARG A 80 -8.97 -4.66 -2.45
CA ARG A 80 -8.44 -5.87 -3.10
C ARG A 80 -9.33 -6.31 -4.26
N TYR A 81 -8.68 -6.61 -5.38
CA TYR A 81 -9.22 -7.43 -6.44
C TYR A 81 -8.44 -8.75 -6.49
N SER A 82 -9.11 -9.90 -6.39
CA SER A 82 -8.44 -11.20 -6.45
C SER A 82 -8.34 -11.69 -7.89
N THR A 83 -7.16 -12.14 -8.25
CA THR A 83 -6.91 -12.77 -9.55
C THR A 83 -6.92 -14.30 -9.46
N VAL A 84 -6.70 -14.84 -8.27
CA VAL A 84 -6.58 -16.29 -8.02
C VAL A 84 -7.19 -16.65 -6.67
N GLY A 85 -8.11 -17.62 -6.66
CA GLY A 85 -8.64 -18.24 -5.45
C GLY A 85 -9.92 -17.61 -4.89
N LYS A 86 -10.38 -18.11 -3.75
CA LYS A 86 -11.49 -17.54 -2.99
C LYS A 86 -11.03 -16.30 -2.23
N SER A 87 -11.87 -15.28 -2.20
CA SER A 87 -11.65 -14.13 -1.32
C SER A 87 -11.73 -14.58 0.13
N ASP A 88 -10.63 -14.49 0.84
CA ASP A 88 -10.54 -14.74 2.28
C ASP A 88 -9.99 -13.52 3.01
N LEU A 89 -10.24 -13.46 4.31
CA LEU A 89 -9.75 -12.37 5.16
C LEU A 89 -8.23 -12.44 5.40
N GLU A 90 -7.62 -13.61 5.25
CA GLU A 90 -6.18 -13.79 5.49
C GLU A 90 -5.36 -13.07 4.42
N SER A 91 -5.81 -13.19 3.17
CA SER A 91 -5.18 -12.51 2.02
C SER A 91 -5.61 -11.06 1.84
N ALA A 92 -6.63 -10.58 2.58
CA ALA A 92 -6.98 -9.16 2.58
C ALA A 92 -5.85 -8.33 3.22
N GLN A 93 -5.59 -7.16 2.64
CA GLN A 93 -4.53 -6.25 3.08
C GLN A 93 -5.12 -5.02 3.78
N PRO A 94 -4.34 -4.29 4.62
CA PRO A 94 -2.90 -4.45 4.90
C PRO A 94 -2.55 -5.73 5.67
N LEU A 95 -1.29 -6.20 5.47
CA LEU A 95 -0.71 -7.31 6.20
C LEU A 95 0.26 -6.78 7.25
N LYS A 96 0.21 -7.29 8.49
CA LYS A 96 1.19 -6.95 9.53
C LYS A 96 2.29 -7.98 9.58
N VAL A 97 3.55 -7.53 9.45
CA VAL A 97 4.76 -8.33 9.58
C VAL A 97 5.69 -7.64 10.57
N LYS A 98 5.84 -8.19 11.77
CA LYS A 98 6.50 -7.54 12.90
C LYS A 98 5.91 -6.14 13.16
N ASP A 99 6.73 -5.09 13.14
CA ASP A 99 6.37 -3.71 13.43
C ASP A 99 5.96 -2.91 12.18
N LEU A 100 5.71 -3.61 11.05
CA LEU A 100 5.37 -3.00 9.77
C LEU A 100 4.05 -3.54 9.23
N CYS A 101 3.11 -2.65 8.92
CA CYS A 101 1.94 -2.97 8.11
C CYS A 101 2.24 -2.64 6.65
N VAL A 102 1.83 -3.52 5.73
CA VAL A 102 2.14 -3.43 4.29
C VAL A 102 0.87 -3.58 3.46
N ALA A 103 0.67 -2.68 2.51
CA ALA A 103 -0.32 -2.83 1.45
C ALA A 103 0.36 -2.69 0.08
N HIS A 104 -0.09 -3.47 -0.89
CA HIS A 104 0.55 -3.67 -2.19
C HIS A 104 -0.47 -3.58 -3.34
N ASN A 105 -0.16 -2.77 -4.31
CA ASN A 105 -0.77 -2.78 -5.64
C ASN A 105 0.28 -3.19 -6.67
N GLY A 106 0.14 -4.39 -7.20
CA GLY A 106 1.08 -4.95 -8.17
C GLY A 106 1.03 -6.48 -8.20
N THR A 107 2.03 -7.07 -8.81
CA THR A 107 2.19 -8.52 -8.94
C THR A 107 3.64 -8.88 -8.84
N ILE A 108 3.96 -9.85 -8.01
CA ILE A 108 5.30 -10.44 -7.90
C ILE A 108 5.20 -11.87 -8.39
N SER A 109 5.89 -12.18 -9.48
CA SER A 109 5.75 -13.47 -10.17
C SER A 109 6.68 -14.58 -9.67
N ASN A 110 7.80 -14.21 -9.04
CA ASN A 110 8.82 -15.16 -8.54
C ASN A 110 8.71 -15.42 -7.03
N VAL A 111 7.47 -15.63 -6.55
CA VAL A 111 7.15 -15.82 -5.12
C VAL A 111 7.92 -16.99 -4.51
N GLU A 112 8.06 -18.10 -5.23
CA GLU A 112 8.78 -19.29 -4.78
C GLU A 112 10.28 -19.00 -4.56
N GLU A 113 10.92 -18.35 -5.53
CA GLU A 113 12.33 -17.94 -5.42
C GLU A 113 12.55 -16.99 -4.25
N LEU A 114 11.65 -15.99 -4.13
CA LEU A 114 11.70 -15.01 -3.06
C LEU A 114 11.48 -15.65 -1.68
N SER A 115 10.60 -16.64 -1.57
CA SER A 115 10.34 -17.37 -0.33
C SER A 115 11.56 -18.14 0.19
N ASN A 116 12.40 -18.65 -0.71
CA ASN A 116 13.64 -19.33 -0.36
C ASN A 116 14.67 -18.39 0.28
N LEU A 117 14.58 -17.08 0.04
CA LEU A 117 15.44 -16.06 0.66
C LEU A 117 14.97 -15.66 2.05
N VAL A 118 13.74 -16.02 2.42
CA VAL A 118 13.18 -15.74 3.75
C VAL A 118 13.48 -16.95 4.65
N GLY A 119 14.54 -16.87 5.43
CA GLY A 119 14.92 -17.95 6.37
C GLY A 119 13.81 -18.25 7.37
N GLY A 120 13.43 -19.54 7.49
CA GLY A 120 12.44 -20.00 8.48
C GLY A 120 10.97 -19.82 8.08
N CYS A 121 10.65 -19.62 6.81
CA CYS A 121 9.27 -19.59 6.32
C CYS A 121 8.59 -20.97 6.49
N THR A 122 7.48 -20.98 7.23
CA THR A 122 6.60 -22.15 7.41
C THR A 122 5.53 -22.24 6.31
N PHE A 123 5.62 -21.40 5.25
CA PHE A 123 4.62 -21.36 4.19
C PHE A 123 4.94 -22.34 3.07
N THR A 124 3.92 -23.07 2.65
CA THR A 124 3.98 -23.73 1.34
C THR A 124 3.79 -22.64 0.26
N PRO A 125 4.65 -22.60 -0.78
CA PRO A 125 4.57 -21.59 -1.83
C PRO A 125 3.18 -21.45 -2.49
N GLN A 126 2.36 -22.49 -2.37
CA GLN A 126 1.03 -22.59 -2.97
C GLN A 126 -0.06 -21.77 -2.24
N ASN A 127 0.19 -21.35 -0.99
CA ASN A 127 -0.80 -20.66 -0.14
C ASN A 127 -0.36 -19.26 0.32
N ALA A 128 0.89 -18.86 0.09
CA ALA A 128 1.37 -17.54 0.49
C ALA A 128 1.02 -16.48 -0.56
N SER A 129 0.46 -15.34 -0.14
CA SER A 129 0.31 -14.21 -1.03
C SER A 129 1.70 -13.63 -1.37
N ASP A 130 1.88 -13.18 -2.60
CA ASP A 130 3.08 -12.50 -3.07
C ASP A 130 3.48 -11.33 -2.15
N THR A 131 2.51 -10.56 -1.72
CA THR A 131 2.67 -9.46 -0.77
C THR A 131 3.25 -9.91 0.57
N LEU A 132 2.78 -11.05 1.11
CA LEU A 132 3.28 -11.56 2.39
C LEU A 132 4.75 -11.96 2.30
N VAL A 133 5.11 -12.68 1.25
CA VAL A 133 6.50 -13.11 1.02
C VAL A 133 7.42 -11.91 0.83
N ALA A 134 7.00 -10.93 0.01
CA ALA A 134 7.76 -9.70 -0.19
C ALA A 134 7.92 -8.89 1.12
N ALA A 135 6.86 -8.78 1.92
CA ALA A 135 6.89 -8.07 3.20
C ALA A 135 7.83 -8.77 4.21
N GLN A 136 7.82 -10.09 4.28
CA GLN A 136 8.74 -10.85 5.14
C GLN A 136 10.20 -10.68 4.71
N ARG A 137 10.47 -10.76 3.39
CA ARG A 137 11.82 -10.53 2.87
C ARG A 137 12.28 -9.11 3.15
N LEU A 138 11.40 -8.12 2.94
CA LEU A 138 11.70 -6.72 3.24
C LEU A 138 12.06 -6.52 4.72
N VAL A 139 11.29 -7.08 5.64
CA VAL A 139 11.55 -6.99 7.09
C VAL A 139 12.88 -7.67 7.47
N SER A 140 13.23 -8.81 6.83
CA SER A 140 14.55 -9.42 7.00
C SER A 140 15.66 -8.46 6.55
N LEU A 141 15.52 -7.88 5.36
CA LEU A 141 16.48 -6.92 4.81
C LEU A 141 16.60 -5.64 5.67
N ILE A 142 15.50 -5.14 6.24
CA ILE A 142 15.54 -4.01 7.19
C ILE A 142 16.34 -4.40 8.43
N THR A 143 16.14 -5.60 8.96
CA THR A 143 16.90 -6.10 10.13
C THR A 143 18.40 -6.20 9.82
N GLU A 144 18.75 -6.59 8.61
CA GLU A 144 20.15 -6.73 8.16
C GLU A 144 20.81 -5.37 7.85
N ASN A 145 20.06 -4.43 7.25
CA ASN A 145 20.61 -3.18 6.67
C ASN A 145 20.20 -1.90 7.40
N GLY A 146 19.30 -2.00 8.38
CA GLY A 146 18.90 -0.90 9.28
C GLY A 146 17.97 0.16 8.68
N LYS A 147 17.76 0.23 7.34
CA LYS A 147 16.95 1.27 6.68
C LYS A 147 16.05 0.68 5.59
N LEU A 148 14.81 1.20 5.52
CA LEU A 148 13.82 0.77 4.52
C LEU A 148 14.30 1.02 3.07
N GLY A 149 14.87 2.17 2.77
CA GLY A 149 15.36 2.48 1.43
C GLY A 149 16.49 1.54 0.98
N SER A 150 17.45 1.23 1.86
CA SER A 150 18.50 0.25 1.58
C SER A 150 17.92 -1.16 1.34
N ALA A 151 16.94 -1.56 2.15
CA ALA A 151 16.25 -2.83 1.99
C ALA A 151 15.48 -2.91 0.65
N LEU A 152 14.79 -1.83 0.25
CA LEU A 152 14.11 -1.73 -1.04
C LEU A 152 15.08 -1.78 -2.21
N SER A 153 16.28 -1.17 -2.09
CA SER A 153 17.34 -1.24 -3.12
C SER A 153 17.82 -2.66 -3.39
N ILE A 154 17.78 -3.53 -2.38
CA ILE A 154 18.11 -4.95 -2.53
C ILE A 154 16.89 -5.71 -3.06
N LEU A 155 15.73 -5.56 -2.39
CA LEU A 155 14.51 -6.29 -2.70
C LEU A 155 14.06 -6.12 -4.16
N LYS A 156 14.22 -4.90 -4.74
CA LYS A 156 13.89 -4.64 -6.17
C LYS A 156 14.65 -5.53 -7.15
N ASN A 157 15.85 -5.99 -6.79
CA ASN A 157 16.67 -6.86 -7.63
C ASN A 157 16.34 -8.36 -7.42
N GLU A 158 15.72 -8.69 -6.28
CA GLU A 158 15.28 -10.04 -5.95
C GLU A 158 13.87 -10.32 -6.48
N MET A 159 13.02 -9.29 -6.65
CA MET A 159 11.65 -9.41 -7.13
C MET A 159 11.55 -9.31 -8.65
N VAL A 160 10.71 -10.15 -9.24
CA VAL A 160 10.28 -10.05 -10.63
C VAL A 160 8.83 -9.64 -10.67
N GLY A 161 8.55 -8.46 -11.20
CA GLY A 161 7.18 -7.93 -11.27
C GLY A 161 7.08 -6.43 -11.16
N SER A 162 5.95 -5.96 -10.65
CA SER A 162 5.66 -4.54 -10.43
C SER A 162 5.07 -4.33 -9.05
N PHE A 163 5.33 -3.18 -8.45
CA PHE A 163 4.80 -2.87 -7.14
C PHE A 163 4.58 -1.37 -6.90
N CYS A 164 3.50 -1.06 -6.21
CA CYS A 164 3.34 0.15 -5.42
C CYS A 164 3.04 -0.28 -4.01
N PHE A 165 3.94 -0.02 -3.08
CA PHE A 165 3.77 -0.32 -1.68
C PHE A 165 3.37 0.92 -0.90
N THR A 166 2.47 0.75 0.07
CA THR A 166 2.34 1.65 1.22
C THR A 166 2.67 0.88 2.49
N PHE A 167 3.44 1.50 3.38
CA PHE A 167 3.83 0.93 4.65
C PHE A 167 3.42 1.84 5.80
N LEU A 168 3.16 1.25 6.94
CA LEU A 168 2.92 1.94 8.19
C LEU A 168 3.74 1.24 9.27
N SER A 169 4.63 2.00 9.91
CA SER A 169 5.41 1.50 11.03
C SER A 169 4.70 1.74 12.36
N ASP A 170 5.06 0.97 13.38
CA ASP A 170 4.50 1.13 14.72
C ASP A 170 4.97 2.42 15.43
N ASP A 171 5.95 3.15 14.87
CA ASP A 171 6.36 4.50 15.26
C ASP A 171 5.67 5.62 14.47
N ASP A 172 4.49 5.34 13.94
CA ASP A 172 3.56 6.24 13.25
C ASP A 172 3.97 6.69 11.84
N ALA A 173 5.14 6.34 11.32
CA ALA A 173 5.54 6.79 9.99
C ALA A 173 4.79 6.06 8.87
N VAL A 174 4.30 6.81 7.90
CA VAL A 174 3.74 6.31 6.63
C VAL A 174 4.80 6.37 5.56
N PHE A 175 4.93 5.29 4.81
CA PHE A 175 5.85 5.24 3.67
C PHE A 175 5.11 4.85 2.40
N ALA A 176 5.63 5.28 1.26
CA ALA A 176 5.16 4.88 -0.06
C ALA A 176 6.35 4.64 -0.98
N ALA A 177 6.35 3.51 -1.69
CA ALA A 177 7.40 3.17 -2.63
C ALA A 177 6.80 2.74 -3.98
N ARG A 178 7.27 3.34 -5.07
CA ARG A 178 6.87 2.99 -6.43
C ARG A 178 7.98 2.23 -7.13
N ASP A 179 7.63 1.14 -7.83
CA ASP A 179 8.62 0.31 -8.54
C ASP A 179 9.48 1.14 -9.52
N PRO A 180 10.74 0.72 -9.77
CA PRO A 180 11.66 1.50 -10.60
C PRO A 180 11.20 1.72 -12.04
N LYS A 181 10.37 0.84 -12.58
CA LYS A 181 9.82 1.00 -13.94
C LYS A 181 8.59 1.92 -13.97
N GLY A 182 7.94 2.13 -12.80
CA GLY A 182 6.71 2.92 -12.68
C GLY A 182 5.52 2.26 -13.34
N PHE A 183 5.48 0.92 -13.33
CA PHE A 183 4.46 0.14 -14.01
C PHE A 183 3.05 0.43 -13.49
N ARG A 184 2.89 0.54 -12.17
CA ARG A 184 1.64 0.94 -11.52
C ARG A 184 1.65 2.42 -11.15
N PRO A 185 0.49 3.10 -11.19
CA PRO A 185 0.41 4.51 -10.81
C PRO A 185 0.49 4.68 -9.28
N MET A 186 1.08 5.77 -8.88
CA MET A 186 1.06 6.27 -7.51
C MET A 186 1.21 7.79 -7.54
N VAL A 187 0.35 8.48 -6.82
CA VAL A 187 0.30 9.94 -6.76
C VAL A 187 0.30 10.41 -5.32
N MET A 188 0.73 11.64 -5.11
CA MET A 188 0.68 12.28 -3.80
C MET A 188 -0.14 13.56 -3.83
N GLY A 189 -0.80 13.86 -2.73
CA GLY A 189 -1.59 15.05 -2.51
C GLY A 189 -1.38 15.64 -1.13
N HIS A 190 -1.88 16.85 -0.95
CA HIS A 190 -1.83 17.57 0.31
C HIS A 190 -3.13 18.31 0.57
N LYS A 191 -3.56 18.33 1.82
CA LYS A 191 -4.68 19.11 2.32
C LYS A 191 -4.17 20.04 3.41
N GLU A 192 -4.38 21.34 3.24
CA GLU A 192 -3.90 22.37 4.15
C GLU A 192 -4.55 22.26 5.54
N ASP A 193 -5.87 21.99 5.56
CA ASP A 193 -6.61 21.75 6.79
C ASP A 193 -6.14 20.45 7.46
N GLY A 194 -5.53 20.56 8.62
CA GLY A 194 -4.92 19.47 9.36
C GLY A 194 -3.54 19.06 8.88
N ASN A 195 -2.93 19.80 7.92
CA ASN A 195 -1.64 19.49 7.31
C ASN A 195 -1.53 18.00 6.94
N VAL A 196 -2.45 17.55 6.08
CA VAL A 196 -2.62 16.13 5.74
C VAL A 196 -1.90 15.81 4.44
N HIS A 197 -1.02 14.83 4.49
CA HIS A 197 -0.38 14.23 3.31
C HIS A 197 -1.07 12.93 2.95
N ILE A 198 -1.30 12.70 1.66
CA ILE A 198 -1.85 11.46 1.10
C ILE A 198 -0.96 10.95 -0.02
N VAL A 199 -0.69 9.65 -0.01
CA VAL A 199 -0.14 8.88 -1.12
C VAL A 199 -1.12 7.79 -1.50
N THR A 200 -1.40 7.63 -2.79
CA THR A 200 -2.47 6.74 -3.24
C THR A 200 -2.28 6.31 -4.69
N SER A 201 -3.00 5.28 -5.09
CA SER A 201 -2.96 4.76 -6.47
C SER A 201 -3.51 5.75 -7.50
N GLU A 202 -4.50 6.59 -7.14
CA GLU A 202 -5.17 7.50 -8.08
C GLU A 202 -5.53 8.85 -7.47
N SER A 203 -5.60 9.86 -8.32
CA SER A 203 -6.01 11.23 -7.95
C SER A 203 -7.48 11.34 -7.51
N SER A 204 -8.34 10.40 -7.90
CA SER A 204 -9.73 10.31 -7.45
C SER A 204 -9.82 10.22 -5.91
N ALA A 205 -8.92 9.47 -5.26
CA ALA A 205 -8.85 9.37 -3.80
C ALA A 205 -8.40 10.68 -3.14
N ILE A 206 -7.49 11.44 -3.78
CA ILE A 206 -7.06 12.77 -3.32
C ILE A 206 -8.25 13.74 -3.34
N SER A 207 -8.99 13.76 -4.44
CA SER A 207 -10.17 14.61 -4.59
C SER A 207 -11.27 14.27 -3.59
N ALA A 208 -11.49 12.98 -3.32
CA ALA A 208 -12.53 12.51 -2.41
C ALA A 208 -12.37 13.03 -0.97
N ILE A 209 -11.14 13.27 -0.52
CA ILE A 209 -10.84 13.81 0.82
C ILE A 209 -10.70 15.34 0.83
N GLY A 210 -10.94 15.99 -0.31
CA GLY A 210 -10.79 17.45 -0.44
C GLY A 210 -9.33 17.92 -0.40
N ALA A 211 -8.38 17.05 -0.76
CA ALA A 211 -6.97 17.39 -0.91
C ALA A 211 -6.66 17.87 -2.34
N LYS A 212 -5.51 18.50 -2.52
CA LYS A 212 -4.98 18.92 -3.84
C LYS A 212 -3.91 17.93 -4.29
N LEU A 213 -3.97 17.53 -5.55
CA LEU A 213 -2.90 16.75 -6.19
C LEU A 213 -1.63 17.60 -6.21
N VAL A 214 -0.53 17.03 -5.73
CA VAL A 214 0.80 17.67 -5.74
C VAL A 214 1.60 17.17 -6.94
N ARG A 215 1.80 15.86 -7.07
CA ARG A 215 2.54 15.24 -8.18
C ARG A 215 2.38 13.73 -8.22
N ASP A 216 2.87 13.14 -9.28
CA ASP A 216 3.14 11.71 -9.32
C ASP A 216 4.33 11.35 -8.42
N VAL A 217 4.29 10.16 -7.83
CA VAL A 217 5.46 9.55 -7.18
C VAL A 217 6.41 9.08 -8.28
N VAL A 218 7.66 9.48 -8.22
CA VAL A 218 8.66 9.13 -9.23
C VAL A 218 8.96 7.62 -9.16
N PRO A 219 9.06 6.91 -10.29
CA PRO A 219 9.49 5.51 -10.28
C PRO A 219 10.86 5.34 -9.61
N GLY A 220 10.96 4.39 -8.67
CA GLY A 220 12.15 4.19 -7.84
C GLY A 220 12.25 5.11 -6.61
N GLU A 221 11.22 5.89 -6.34
CA GLU A 221 11.15 6.80 -5.19
C GLU A 221 10.52 6.10 -3.97
N LEU A 222 11.10 6.35 -2.81
CA LEU A 222 10.53 6.11 -1.49
C LEU A 222 10.20 7.46 -0.84
N ILE A 223 8.95 7.62 -0.42
CA ILE A 223 8.47 8.74 0.37
C ILE A 223 8.30 8.25 1.80
N LYS A 224 8.76 9.02 2.77
CA LYS A 224 8.48 8.87 4.20
C LYS A 224 7.76 10.10 4.71
N ILE A 225 6.68 9.92 5.44
CA ILE A 225 5.92 10.98 6.09
C ILE A 225 5.82 10.64 7.58
N SER A 226 6.30 11.53 8.42
CA SER A 226 6.37 11.34 9.87
C SER A 226 6.23 12.68 10.59
N LYS A 227 6.30 12.67 11.91
CA LYS A 227 6.33 13.89 12.74
C LYS A 227 7.47 14.86 12.39
N ASP A 228 8.54 14.37 11.74
CA ASP A 228 9.68 15.17 11.31
C ASP A 228 9.47 15.78 9.92
N GLY A 229 8.26 15.64 9.35
CA GLY A 229 7.88 16.09 8.03
C GLY A 229 7.99 15.00 6.97
N MET A 230 8.00 15.42 5.71
CA MET A 230 8.09 14.55 4.55
C MET A 230 9.52 14.51 4.01
N GLU A 231 10.05 13.29 3.88
CA GLU A 231 11.36 13.00 3.29
C GLU A 231 11.18 12.13 2.05
N THR A 232 12.05 12.29 1.07
CA THR A 232 12.07 11.47 -0.15
C THR A 232 13.47 11.01 -0.46
N GLU A 233 13.59 9.75 -0.91
CA GLU A 233 14.86 9.21 -1.39
C GLU A 233 14.66 8.32 -2.62
N MET A 234 15.65 8.23 -3.48
CA MET A 234 15.66 7.29 -4.59
C MET A 234 16.33 6.00 -4.14
N PHE A 235 15.57 4.89 -4.13
CA PHE A 235 16.12 3.55 -3.89
C PHE A 235 16.54 2.84 -5.18
N SER A 236 16.30 3.47 -6.33
CA SER A 236 16.72 3.00 -7.65
C SER A 236 16.99 4.17 -8.60
N ASP A 237 18.05 4.04 -9.37
CA ASP A 237 18.45 4.91 -10.47
C ASP A 237 18.08 4.34 -11.86
N ASP A 238 17.31 3.27 -11.92
CA ASP A 238 16.82 2.69 -13.18
C ASP A 238 15.98 3.70 -13.96
N THR A 239 16.37 3.96 -15.21
CA THR A 239 15.67 4.89 -16.09
C THR A 239 14.74 4.21 -17.09
N ASN A 240 14.70 2.86 -17.10
CA ASN A 240 13.81 2.11 -17.97
C ASN A 240 12.38 2.22 -17.45
N ARG A 241 11.53 2.97 -18.16
CA ARG A 241 10.13 3.17 -17.81
C ARG A 241 9.24 2.16 -18.53
N ALA A 242 8.22 1.64 -17.83
CA ALA A 242 7.18 0.81 -18.40
C ALA A 242 5.84 1.19 -17.76
N HIS A 243 4.83 1.37 -18.59
CA HIS A 243 3.48 1.70 -18.11
C HIS A 243 2.52 0.57 -18.44
N CYS A 244 1.61 0.29 -17.51
CA CYS A 244 0.54 -0.64 -17.75
C CYS A 244 -0.50 -0.01 -18.68
N SER A 245 -0.67 -0.55 -19.88
CA SER A 245 -1.68 -0.06 -20.84
C SER A 245 -3.12 -0.15 -20.30
N PHE A 246 -3.40 -1.10 -19.41
CA PHE A 246 -4.69 -1.24 -18.75
C PHE A 246 -4.99 -0.07 -17.81
N GLU A 247 -4.00 0.45 -17.10
CA GLU A 247 -4.17 1.63 -16.25
C GLU A 247 -4.63 2.84 -17.07
N PHE A 248 -4.06 3.04 -18.25
CA PHE A 248 -4.46 4.13 -19.14
C PHE A 248 -5.80 3.93 -19.86
N THR A 249 -6.21 2.68 -20.07
CA THR A 249 -7.43 2.39 -20.85
C THR A 249 -8.66 2.25 -19.97
N TYR A 250 -8.53 1.71 -18.77
CA TYR A 250 -9.68 1.34 -17.92
C TYR A 250 -9.80 2.15 -16.64
N PHE A 251 -8.74 2.88 -16.23
CA PHE A 251 -8.69 3.62 -14.95
C PHE A 251 -8.29 5.10 -15.12
N ALA A 252 -7.94 5.53 -16.32
CA ALA A 252 -7.62 6.92 -16.60
C ALA A 252 -8.87 7.79 -16.75
#